data_3d27be470ea80e6b25a0de4b8d9157eb
#
_entry.id   3d27be470ea80e6b25a0de4b8d9157eb
#
_cell.length_a   1.000
_cell.length_b   1.000
_cell.length_c   1.000
_cell.angle_alpha   90.00
_cell.angle_beta   90.00
_cell.angle_gamma   90.00
#
_symmetry.space_group_name_H-M   'P 1'
#
loop_
_entity.id
_entity.type
_entity.pdbx_description
1 polymer ?
#
loop_
_entity_poly.entity_id
_entity_poly.type
_entity_poly.pdbx_seq_one_letter_code
_entity_poly.pdbx_strand_id
1 'polypeptide(L)'
;MIGLTYKYTPMKPSVLKNMENILGKEKINAYMDQIEDSLYIEDNNGRQIISGNYSNFKKEEFISGIPLGIKGKINNKGIFIFNDFIFYKNIFLNENENNYNNNNIFNTPSLNNTKKNNQEEKYILFISNIKIGFPQNEKGLNESIRTLLIEFIQNRNNINTVFKNFSNKIKKIILVGNSLNTEEKEYENKIINDNSRPSSQEIDKQILDNYIVLNNFLNFISNYIIIDLMPSSDTNDNLLYPQNPLNKLLFSENVKNINYHVLNLVSNPYFFKIKSQNEFKYFIGTSGENIKIIKQYSCYNNNIDIMKKNLEWRHLCPISPNYLNLYSFDNQTDPLLIQELPDVYFTSSNEIEFKYEKIIIDNKQIILMSLPDFSKTAKCVLYDYENDSYKIIEFNFKV
;
A
#
# COMPACT_ATOMS: atom_id res chain seq x y z
N MET A 1 -22.85 17.78 -16.59
CA MET A 1 -22.87 17.71 -15.11
C MET A 1 -21.49 17.31 -14.63
N ILE A 2 -21.00 17.92 -13.60
CA ILE A 2 -19.69 17.62 -12.98
C ILE A 2 -19.94 17.44 -11.48
N GLY A 3 -19.35 16.41 -10.89
CA GLY A 3 -19.49 16.12 -9.46
C GLY A 3 -18.69 14.91 -9.05
N LEU A 4 -18.93 14.45 -7.82
CA LEU A 4 -18.35 13.22 -7.30
C LEU A 4 -19.34 12.06 -7.47
N THR A 5 -18.86 10.89 -7.80
CA THR A 5 -19.70 9.69 -7.80
C THR A 5 -20.10 9.34 -6.37
N TYR A 6 -21.36 8.92 -6.19
CA TYR A 6 -21.85 8.29 -4.97
C TYR A 6 -22.52 6.97 -5.35
N LYS A 7 -21.98 5.87 -4.85
CA LYS A 7 -22.53 4.52 -5.06
C LYS A 7 -23.28 4.10 -3.81
N TYR A 8 -24.59 3.92 -3.95
CA TYR A 8 -25.40 3.34 -2.91
C TYR A 8 -25.34 1.81 -3.01
N THR A 9 -24.89 1.17 -1.95
CA THR A 9 -24.65 -0.28 -1.88
C THR A 9 -25.49 -0.85 -0.72
N PRO A 10 -26.67 -1.44 -0.98
CA PRO A 10 -27.59 -1.94 0.05
C PRO A 10 -26.99 -3.04 0.92
N MET A 11 -26.08 -3.85 0.37
CA MET A 11 -25.39 -4.91 1.11
C MET A 11 -24.40 -4.41 2.15
N LYS A 12 -24.08 -3.12 2.14
CA LYS A 12 -23.21 -2.53 3.16
C LYS A 12 -23.85 -2.66 4.54
N PRO A 13 -23.20 -3.32 5.50
CA PRO A 13 -23.72 -3.44 6.84
C PRO A 13 -23.81 -2.07 7.51
N SER A 14 -24.83 -1.86 8.34
CA SER A 14 -24.86 -0.68 9.22
C SER A 14 -23.68 -0.74 10.19
N VAL A 15 -23.29 0.43 10.75
CA VAL A 15 -22.20 0.51 11.75
C VAL A 15 -22.40 -0.47 12.90
N LEU A 16 -23.66 -0.62 13.37
CA LEU A 16 -24.03 -1.56 14.43
C LEU A 16 -23.82 -3.02 14.01
N LYS A 17 -24.21 -3.39 12.78
CA LYS A 17 -23.97 -4.73 12.24
C LYS A 17 -22.50 -5.03 12.01
N ASN A 18 -21.69 -4.02 11.67
CA ASN A 18 -20.24 -4.18 11.61
C ASN A 18 -19.62 -4.48 12.97
N MET A 19 -20.10 -3.82 14.02
CA MET A 19 -19.66 -4.13 15.39
C MET A 19 -20.10 -5.54 15.84
N GLU A 20 -21.27 -6.00 15.45
CA GLU A 20 -21.72 -7.37 15.70
C GLU A 20 -20.92 -8.41 14.90
N ASN A 21 -20.47 -8.07 13.68
CA ASN A 21 -19.65 -8.94 12.84
C ASN A 21 -18.20 -9.07 13.35
N ILE A 22 -17.68 -8.07 14.07
CA ILE A 22 -16.42 -8.18 14.81
C ILE A 22 -16.53 -9.24 15.92
N LEU A 23 -17.74 -9.53 16.41
CA LEU A 23 -18.02 -10.50 17.47
C LEU A 23 -18.29 -11.94 16.97
N GLY A 24 -17.96 -12.30 15.73
CA GLY A 24 -17.93 -13.72 15.32
C GLY A 24 -18.87 -14.14 14.20
N LYS A 25 -19.28 -13.26 13.28
CA LYS A 25 -20.04 -13.64 12.08
C LYS A 25 -19.20 -13.49 10.81
N GLU A 26 -19.53 -14.29 9.79
CA GLU A 26 -18.82 -14.40 8.51
C GLU A 26 -18.44 -13.03 7.93
N LYS A 27 -17.15 -12.83 7.66
CA LYS A 27 -16.64 -11.63 6.95
C LYS A 27 -17.15 -11.67 5.52
N ILE A 28 -18.06 -10.77 5.17
CA ILE A 28 -18.47 -10.56 3.78
C ILE A 28 -17.28 -9.94 3.05
N ASN A 29 -16.76 -10.66 2.06
CA ASN A 29 -15.57 -10.24 1.32
C ASN A 29 -15.86 -9.19 0.24
N ALA A 30 -17.13 -9.05 -0.19
CA ALA A 30 -17.56 -8.07 -1.17
C ALA A 30 -18.97 -7.55 -0.84
N TYR A 31 -19.14 -6.24 -0.95
CA TYR A 31 -20.43 -5.58 -0.68
C TYR A 31 -21.15 -5.13 -1.95
N MET A 32 -20.53 -5.33 -3.11
CA MET A 32 -21.08 -4.95 -4.40
C MET A 32 -22.21 -5.91 -4.81
N ASP A 33 -23.36 -5.36 -5.25
CA ASP A 33 -24.44 -6.06 -5.90
C ASP A 33 -24.75 -5.43 -7.28
N GLN A 34 -24.73 -6.28 -8.31
CA GLN A 34 -24.96 -5.82 -9.70
C GLN A 34 -26.39 -5.32 -9.95
N ILE A 35 -27.36 -5.80 -9.19
CA ILE A 35 -28.77 -5.49 -9.38
C ILE A 35 -29.20 -4.30 -8.49
N GLU A 36 -28.88 -4.38 -7.21
CA GLU A 36 -29.39 -3.46 -6.20
C GLU A 36 -28.57 -2.19 -6.05
N ASP A 37 -27.28 -2.19 -6.44
CA ASP A 37 -26.44 -1.00 -6.38
C ASP A 37 -26.98 0.10 -7.30
N SER A 38 -26.95 1.33 -6.81
CA SER A 38 -27.34 2.52 -7.58
C SER A 38 -26.22 3.54 -7.60
N LEU A 39 -25.99 4.14 -8.77
CA LEU A 39 -24.93 5.14 -8.96
C LEU A 39 -25.55 6.54 -9.09
N TYR A 40 -24.98 7.47 -8.36
CA TYR A 40 -25.36 8.89 -8.35
C TYR A 40 -24.14 9.74 -8.67
N ILE A 41 -24.39 10.94 -9.17
CA ILE A 41 -23.44 12.05 -9.13
C ILE A 41 -23.91 13.07 -8.10
N GLU A 42 -23.00 13.56 -7.30
CA GLU A 42 -23.24 14.50 -6.22
C GLU A 42 -22.44 15.77 -6.44
N ASP A 43 -23.10 16.91 -6.29
CA ASP A 43 -22.51 18.25 -6.28
C ASP A 43 -23.02 19.05 -5.09
N ASN A 44 -22.70 20.35 -5.02
CA ASN A 44 -23.15 21.23 -3.94
C ASN A 44 -24.68 21.45 -3.94
N ASN A 45 -25.39 21.11 -5.01
CA ASN A 45 -26.82 21.31 -5.15
C ASN A 45 -27.63 20.05 -4.80
N GLY A 46 -26.98 18.86 -4.76
CA GLY A 46 -27.62 17.61 -4.41
C GLY A 46 -27.11 16.40 -5.16
N ARG A 47 -27.92 15.34 -5.16
CA ARG A 47 -27.63 14.05 -5.78
C ARG A 47 -28.55 13.77 -6.94
N GLN A 48 -27.99 13.36 -8.04
CA GLN A 48 -28.73 12.93 -9.22
C GLN A 48 -28.41 11.48 -9.57
N ILE A 49 -29.43 10.61 -9.68
CA ILE A 49 -29.23 9.24 -10.14
C ILE A 49 -28.78 9.27 -11.60
N ILE A 50 -27.77 8.47 -11.92
CA ILE A 50 -27.17 8.42 -13.25
C ILE A 50 -27.19 7.00 -13.82
N SER A 51 -27.29 6.89 -15.15
CA SER A 51 -27.16 5.64 -15.89
C SER A 51 -26.49 5.90 -17.24
N GLY A 52 -25.64 5.00 -17.67
CA GLY A 52 -24.99 5.09 -18.98
C GLY A 52 -25.87 4.47 -20.08
N ASN A 53 -25.79 5.03 -21.29
CA ASN A 53 -26.53 4.56 -22.45
C ASN A 53 -25.66 3.83 -23.49
N TYR A 54 -24.58 3.19 -23.04
CA TYR A 54 -23.70 2.42 -23.94
C TYR A 54 -23.26 1.08 -23.34
N SER A 55 -22.97 0.15 -24.23
CA SER A 55 -22.66 -1.26 -23.91
C SER A 55 -21.47 -1.46 -22.99
N ASN A 56 -20.57 -0.49 -22.90
CA ASN A 56 -19.35 -0.58 -22.09
C ASN A 56 -19.49 0.05 -20.70
N PHE A 57 -20.66 0.61 -20.36
CA PHE A 57 -20.88 1.16 -19.02
C PHE A 57 -21.26 0.05 -18.05
N LYS A 58 -20.44 -0.14 -17.04
CA LYS A 58 -20.69 -1.05 -15.94
C LYS A 58 -20.66 -0.28 -14.64
N LYS A 59 -21.82 -0.12 -13.98
CA LYS A 59 -21.91 0.58 -12.68
C LYS A 59 -21.05 -0.06 -11.60
N GLU A 60 -20.74 -1.33 -11.74
CA GLU A 60 -19.92 -2.13 -10.84
C GLU A 60 -18.45 -1.69 -10.83
N GLU A 61 -18.00 -1.05 -11.91
CA GLU A 61 -16.63 -0.51 -12.03
C GLU A 61 -16.44 0.80 -11.26
N PHE A 62 -17.55 1.48 -10.92
CA PHE A 62 -17.50 2.75 -10.20
C PHE A 62 -17.62 2.53 -8.69
N ILE A 63 -16.94 3.39 -7.94
CA ILE A 63 -17.02 3.51 -6.50
C ILE A 63 -17.39 4.94 -6.12
N SER A 64 -17.68 5.21 -4.85
CA SER A 64 -17.95 6.56 -4.39
C SER A 64 -16.68 7.42 -4.39
N GLY A 65 -16.83 8.74 -4.61
CA GLY A 65 -15.77 9.72 -4.49
C GLY A 65 -14.96 9.99 -5.76
N ILE A 66 -15.27 9.34 -6.90
CA ILE A 66 -14.56 9.60 -8.15
C ILE A 66 -15.04 10.93 -8.75
N PRO A 67 -14.14 11.90 -9.01
CA PRO A 67 -14.50 13.10 -9.77
C PRO A 67 -14.87 12.75 -11.21
N LEU A 68 -16.10 13.09 -11.62
CA LEU A 68 -16.64 12.69 -12.90
C LEU A 68 -17.36 13.85 -13.60
N GLY A 69 -17.02 14.07 -14.85
CA GLY A 69 -17.79 14.91 -15.77
C GLY A 69 -18.62 14.02 -16.69
N ILE A 70 -19.93 14.28 -16.78
CA ILE A 70 -20.85 13.50 -17.63
C ILE A 70 -21.64 14.40 -18.58
N LYS A 71 -21.90 13.90 -19.79
CA LYS A 71 -22.69 14.56 -20.81
C LYS A 71 -23.91 13.68 -21.17
N GLY A 72 -25.11 14.23 -21.04
CA GLY A 72 -26.33 13.46 -21.31
C GLY A 72 -27.61 14.27 -21.12
N LYS A 73 -28.74 13.58 -20.91
CA LYS A 73 -30.08 14.16 -20.74
C LYS A 73 -30.84 13.43 -19.62
N ILE A 74 -31.72 14.15 -18.95
CA ILE A 74 -32.64 13.54 -17.96
C ILE A 74 -33.81 12.91 -18.72
N ASN A 75 -34.16 11.68 -18.37
CA ASN A 75 -35.33 10.98 -18.90
C ASN A 75 -36.61 11.33 -18.13
N ASN A 76 -37.76 10.82 -18.59
CA ASN A 76 -39.08 11.07 -17.96
C ASN A 76 -39.20 10.48 -16.53
N LYS A 77 -38.25 9.61 -16.10
CA LYS A 77 -38.21 9.02 -14.75
C LYS A 77 -37.28 9.79 -13.82
N GLY A 78 -36.73 10.94 -14.26
CA GLY A 78 -35.79 11.72 -13.46
C GLY A 78 -34.37 11.14 -13.39
N ILE A 79 -34.04 10.13 -14.22
CA ILE A 79 -32.71 9.54 -14.27
C ILE A 79 -31.89 10.29 -15.33
N PHE A 80 -30.67 10.72 -14.99
CA PHE A 80 -29.75 11.32 -15.96
C PHE A 80 -29.07 10.22 -16.77
N ILE A 81 -29.42 10.14 -18.05
CA ILE A 81 -28.82 9.20 -19.00
C ILE A 81 -27.65 9.88 -19.67
N PHE A 82 -26.44 9.41 -19.40
CA PHE A 82 -25.26 9.98 -20.01
C PHE A 82 -24.76 9.14 -21.18
N ASN A 83 -24.24 9.83 -22.19
CA ASN A 83 -23.71 9.25 -23.41
C ASN A 83 -22.19 9.26 -23.44
N ASP A 84 -21.59 10.08 -22.59
CA ASP A 84 -20.14 10.23 -22.51
C ASP A 84 -19.74 10.69 -21.11
N PHE A 85 -18.51 10.31 -20.69
CA PHE A 85 -17.95 10.74 -19.42
C PHE A 85 -16.45 10.96 -19.51
N ILE A 86 -15.95 11.80 -18.60
CA ILE A 86 -14.53 12.10 -18.48
C ILE A 86 -14.13 12.08 -17.01
N PHE A 87 -13.01 11.43 -16.71
CA PHE A 87 -12.38 11.53 -15.41
C PHE A 87 -11.59 12.84 -15.28
N TYR A 88 -11.33 13.23 -14.03
CA TYR A 88 -10.50 14.39 -13.75
C TYR A 88 -9.10 14.20 -14.36
N LYS A 89 -8.67 15.18 -15.13
CA LYS A 89 -7.29 15.28 -15.60
C LYS A 89 -6.73 16.60 -15.10
N ASN A 90 -5.58 16.56 -14.49
CA ASN A 90 -4.92 17.78 -14.06
C ASN A 90 -4.34 18.50 -15.28
N ILE A 91 -5.15 19.40 -15.85
CA ILE A 91 -4.79 20.17 -17.07
C ILE A 91 -3.82 21.31 -16.73
N PHE A 92 -3.70 21.68 -15.45
CA PHE A 92 -2.99 22.89 -15.02
C PHE A 92 -1.49 22.71 -14.77
N LEU A 93 -0.92 21.51 -14.95
CA LEU A 93 0.52 21.29 -14.71
C LEU A 93 1.44 21.95 -15.75
N ASN A 94 0.92 22.48 -16.85
CA ASN A 94 1.76 23.08 -17.90
C ASN A 94 2.05 24.58 -17.70
N GLU A 95 1.40 25.29 -16.76
CA GLU A 95 1.60 26.73 -16.64
C GLU A 95 2.37 27.20 -15.41
N ASN A 96 2.62 26.35 -14.39
CA ASN A 96 3.28 26.77 -13.15
C ASN A 96 4.34 25.79 -12.62
N GLU A 97 5.12 25.16 -13.47
CA GLU A 97 6.23 24.29 -13.04
C GLU A 97 7.27 24.98 -12.15
N ASN A 98 7.28 26.33 -12.07
CA ASN A 98 8.30 27.07 -11.34
C ASN A 98 7.94 27.45 -9.90
N ASN A 99 6.69 27.33 -9.44
CA ASN A 99 6.29 27.84 -8.11
C ASN A 99 5.88 26.80 -7.08
N TYR A 100 5.64 25.53 -7.45
CA TYR A 100 5.25 24.47 -6.47
C TYR A 100 6.40 23.53 -6.09
N ASN A 101 7.60 23.70 -6.68
CA ASN A 101 8.72 22.80 -6.50
C ASN A 101 9.45 22.86 -5.16
N ASN A 102 9.06 23.73 -4.22
CA ASN A 102 9.94 23.98 -3.06
C ASN A 102 9.39 23.62 -1.67
N ASN A 103 8.12 23.19 -1.49
CA ASN A 103 7.64 23.13 -0.11
C ASN A 103 7.10 21.77 0.40
N ASN A 104 6.99 20.71 -0.41
CA ASN A 104 6.51 19.40 0.08
C ASN A 104 7.26 18.18 -0.49
N ILE A 105 8.46 18.36 -1.01
CA ILE A 105 9.35 17.23 -1.24
C ILE A 105 9.93 16.90 0.13
N PHE A 106 9.50 15.80 0.74
CA PHE A 106 10.24 15.19 1.83
C PHE A 106 11.63 14.87 1.27
N ASN A 107 12.58 15.77 1.54
CA ASN A 107 13.98 15.56 1.23
C ASN A 107 14.41 14.30 1.96
N THR A 108 14.47 13.18 1.24
CA THR A 108 15.30 12.08 1.71
C THR A 108 16.71 12.66 1.87
N PRO A 109 17.33 12.53 3.05
CA PRO A 109 18.67 13.05 3.25
C PRO A 109 19.58 12.49 2.15
N SER A 110 20.19 13.37 1.38
CA SER A 110 21.23 12.98 0.46
C SER A 110 22.38 12.46 1.32
N LEU A 111 22.56 11.15 1.33
CA LEU A 111 23.71 10.50 1.97
C LEU A 111 24.98 10.89 1.19
N ASN A 112 25.59 11.98 1.60
CA ASN A 112 26.97 12.23 1.33
C ASN A 112 27.81 11.40 2.31
N ASN A 113 28.59 10.47 1.76
CA ASN A 113 29.65 9.71 2.41
C ASN A 113 29.30 8.47 3.22
N THR A 114 29.03 7.36 2.53
CA THR A 114 29.51 6.06 3.00
C THR A 114 30.21 5.35 1.85
N LYS A 115 31.51 5.04 2.06
CA LYS A 115 32.43 4.20 1.31
C LYS A 115 32.07 3.93 -0.17
N LYS A 116 32.77 4.59 -1.07
CA LYS A 116 32.86 4.27 -2.50
C LYS A 116 33.27 2.79 -2.69
N ASN A 117 32.30 1.90 -2.79
CA ASN A 117 32.48 0.69 -3.54
C ASN A 117 32.08 1.03 -4.99
N ASN A 118 32.98 0.86 -5.93
CA ASN A 118 32.83 1.15 -7.35
C ASN A 118 31.83 0.24 -8.09
N GLN A 119 30.79 -0.29 -7.41
CA GLN A 119 29.71 -1.05 -8.02
C GLN A 119 28.48 -0.15 -8.08
N GLU A 120 27.96 0.08 -9.28
CA GLU A 120 26.75 0.88 -9.51
C GLU A 120 25.56 0.21 -8.79
N GLU A 121 25.07 0.89 -7.74
CA GLU A 121 23.84 0.52 -7.05
C GLU A 121 22.66 0.77 -8.00
N LYS A 122 21.90 -0.28 -8.33
CA LYS A 122 20.79 -0.19 -9.29
C LYS A 122 19.53 -0.95 -8.90
N TYR A 123 19.55 -1.60 -7.74
CA TYR A 123 18.41 -2.39 -7.28
C TYR A 123 17.75 -1.78 -6.05
N ILE A 124 16.41 -1.92 -6.01
CA ILE A 124 15.59 -1.75 -4.81
C ILE A 124 15.06 -3.14 -4.43
N LEU A 125 15.20 -3.53 -3.17
CA LEU A 125 14.61 -4.75 -2.64
C LEU A 125 13.29 -4.42 -1.96
N PHE A 126 12.19 -4.94 -2.50
CA PHE A 126 10.86 -4.81 -1.91
C PHE A 126 10.53 -6.08 -1.12
N ILE A 127 10.14 -5.91 0.14
CA ILE A 127 9.67 -6.97 1.03
C ILE A 127 8.30 -6.55 1.54
N SER A 128 7.27 -7.33 1.20
CA SER A 128 5.90 -7.03 1.58
C SER A 128 5.43 -7.99 2.66
N ASN A 129 4.76 -7.46 3.69
CA ASN A 129 4.16 -8.24 4.78
C ASN A 129 5.16 -9.20 5.46
N ILE A 130 6.25 -8.67 5.98
CA ILE A 130 7.26 -9.49 6.66
C ILE A 130 6.72 -10.12 7.96
N LYS A 131 5.70 -9.50 8.58
CA LYS A 131 4.93 -9.98 9.74
C LYS A 131 5.81 -10.59 10.83
N ILE A 132 6.62 -9.77 11.45
CA ILE A 132 7.48 -10.17 12.57
C ILE A 132 6.63 -10.28 13.84
N GLY A 133 6.85 -11.37 14.60
CA GLY A 133 6.08 -11.70 15.80
C GLY A 133 5.23 -12.93 15.58
N PHE A 134 5.12 -13.84 16.58
CA PHE A 134 4.59 -15.17 16.31
C PHE A 134 3.61 -15.69 17.31
N PRO A 135 2.66 -16.52 16.82
CA PRO A 135 2.13 -17.63 17.58
C PRO A 135 3.25 -18.64 17.92
N GLN A 136 3.19 -19.15 19.12
CA GLN A 136 4.27 -20.03 19.65
C GLN A 136 4.47 -21.32 18.84
N ASN A 137 3.53 -21.71 17.97
CA ASN A 137 3.52 -22.99 17.25
C ASN A 137 4.22 -22.96 15.86
N GLU A 138 4.52 -21.77 15.30
CA GLU A 138 5.15 -21.64 13.97
C GLU A 138 6.58 -21.05 14.05
N LYS A 139 7.21 -21.08 15.21
CA LYS A 139 8.47 -20.40 15.51
C LYS A 139 9.64 -20.74 14.57
N GLY A 140 9.67 -21.95 13.99
CA GLY A 140 10.83 -22.41 13.24
C GLY A 140 10.96 -21.82 11.84
N LEU A 141 9.89 -21.85 11.05
CA LEU A 141 9.97 -21.57 9.61
C LEU A 141 10.28 -20.11 9.31
N ASN A 142 9.62 -19.20 9.97
CA ASN A 142 9.77 -17.76 9.69
C ASN A 142 11.06 -17.18 10.29
N GLU A 143 11.54 -17.68 11.40
CA GLU A 143 12.82 -17.26 11.98
C GLU A 143 13.98 -17.68 11.09
N SER A 144 13.90 -18.89 10.57
CA SER A 144 14.88 -19.42 9.65
C SER A 144 14.88 -18.68 8.30
N ILE A 145 13.69 -18.31 7.76
CA ILE A 145 13.60 -17.50 6.53
C ILE A 145 14.19 -16.10 6.76
N ARG A 146 13.94 -15.49 7.92
CA ARG A 146 14.55 -14.19 8.29
C ARG A 146 16.08 -14.30 8.38
N THR A 147 16.59 -15.38 8.92
CA THR A 147 18.02 -15.64 8.97
C THR A 147 18.62 -15.72 7.58
N LEU A 148 17.98 -16.42 6.64
CA LEU A 148 18.41 -16.49 5.24
C LEU A 148 18.36 -15.11 4.56
N LEU A 149 17.33 -14.30 4.83
CA LEU A 149 17.23 -12.93 4.33
C LEU A 149 18.39 -12.06 4.85
N ILE A 150 18.72 -12.18 6.13
CA ILE A 150 19.84 -11.49 6.75
C ILE A 150 21.17 -11.92 6.11
N GLU A 151 21.39 -13.22 5.94
CA GLU A 151 22.59 -13.76 5.28
C GLU A 151 22.71 -13.28 3.83
N PHE A 152 21.59 -13.19 3.11
CA PHE A 152 21.55 -12.62 1.76
C PHE A 152 22.00 -11.15 1.77
N ILE A 153 21.46 -10.33 2.67
CA ILE A 153 21.82 -8.90 2.79
C ILE A 153 23.30 -8.75 3.17
N GLN A 154 23.81 -9.62 4.04
CA GLN A 154 25.21 -9.63 4.46
C GLN A 154 26.18 -10.17 3.41
N ASN A 155 25.68 -10.72 2.31
CA ASN A 155 26.49 -11.37 1.28
C ASN A 155 27.37 -12.50 1.82
N ARG A 156 26.87 -13.28 2.78
CA ARG A 156 27.61 -14.41 3.37
C ARG A 156 27.71 -15.59 2.38
N ASN A 157 28.78 -16.37 2.53
CA ASN A 157 29.20 -17.41 1.55
C ASN A 157 28.25 -18.61 1.43
N ASN A 158 27.26 -18.76 2.29
CA ASN A 158 26.38 -19.94 2.36
C ASN A 158 25.18 -19.86 1.40
N ILE A 159 24.98 -18.74 0.71
CA ILE A 159 23.88 -18.54 -0.23
C ILE A 159 24.33 -18.86 -1.65
N ASN A 160 23.43 -19.43 -2.46
CA ASN A 160 23.65 -19.72 -3.87
C ASN A 160 24.42 -18.60 -4.57
N THR A 161 25.49 -18.95 -5.24
CA THR A 161 26.41 -18.01 -5.94
C THR A 161 25.71 -17.06 -6.90
N VAL A 162 24.53 -17.42 -7.39
CA VAL A 162 23.67 -16.59 -8.27
C VAL A 162 23.19 -15.32 -7.58
N PHE A 163 22.86 -15.37 -6.29
CA PHE A 163 22.34 -14.20 -5.54
C PHE A 163 23.45 -13.31 -4.97
N LYS A 164 24.63 -13.83 -4.80
CA LYS A 164 25.79 -13.10 -4.26
C LYS A 164 26.14 -11.85 -5.07
N ASN A 165 25.92 -11.88 -6.37
CA ASN A 165 26.22 -10.75 -7.26
C ASN A 165 25.20 -9.61 -7.17
N PHE A 166 24.07 -9.80 -6.51
CA PHE A 166 23.00 -8.79 -6.42
C PHE A 166 23.02 -8.01 -5.12
N SER A 167 23.37 -8.65 -3.98
CA SER A 167 23.34 -8.01 -2.66
C SER A 167 24.16 -6.71 -2.60
N ASN A 168 25.35 -6.70 -3.19
CA ASN A 168 26.22 -5.52 -3.20
C ASN A 168 25.74 -4.37 -4.11
N LYS A 169 24.71 -4.62 -4.96
CA LYS A 169 24.13 -3.64 -5.89
C LYS A 169 22.76 -3.13 -5.43
N ILE A 170 22.30 -3.56 -4.25
CA ILE A 170 21.07 -3.07 -3.68
C ILE A 170 21.30 -1.71 -3.05
N LYS A 171 20.55 -0.71 -3.49
CA LYS A 171 20.60 0.66 -2.98
C LYS A 171 19.90 0.80 -1.66
N LYS A 172 18.67 0.23 -1.57
CA LYS A 172 17.86 0.23 -0.36
C LYS A 172 16.86 -0.90 -0.34
N ILE A 173 16.36 -1.19 0.86
CA ILE A 173 15.23 -2.09 1.11
C ILE A 173 14.01 -1.23 1.42
N ILE A 174 12.84 -1.60 0.87
CA ILE A 174 11.56 -1.02 1.25
C ILE A 174 10.71 -2.11 1.88
N LEU A 175 10.37 -1.94 3.15
CA LEU A 175 9.43 -2.78 3.88
C LEU A 175 8.03 -2.21 3.71
N VAL A 176 7.16 -2.96 3.03
CA VAL A 176 5.82 -2.52 2.61
C VAL A 176 4.76 -3.37 3.29
N GLY A 177 3.69 -2.75 3.76
CA GLY A 177 2.59 -3.48 4.41
C GLY A 177 2.93 -3.93 5.82
N ASN A 178 2.31 -5.03 6.25
CA ASN A 178 2.34 -5.49 7.63
C ASN A 178 3.73 -5.93 8.07
N SER A 179 4.35 -5.13 8.93
CA SER A 179 5.68 -5.44 9.51
C SER A 179 5.59 -6.25 10.78
N LEU A 180 4.49 -6.13 11.52
CA LEU A 180 4.19 -6.90 12.72
C LEU A 180 3.12 -7.95 12.44
N ASN A 181 3.15 -9.03 13.20
CA ASN A 181 2.05 -9.99 13.23
C ASN A 181 1.11 -9.63 14.38
N THR A 182 -0.04 -9.07 14.04
CA THR A 182 -1.12 -8.71 14.97
C THR A 182 -2.36 -9.55 14.73
N GLU A 183 -2.22 -10.73 14.07
CA GLU A 183 -3.37 -11.55 13.74
C GLU A 183 -4.14 -11.97 15.01
N GLU A 184 -5.35 -11.43 15.16
CA GLU A 184 -6.31 -11.70 16.23
C GLU A 184 -6.75 -13.18 16.30
N LYS A 185 -6.43 -13.98 15.29
CA LYS A 185 -6.85 -15.40 15.20
C LYS A 185 -6.40 -16.25 16.38
N GLU A 186 -5.29 -15.90 17.03
CA GLU A 186 -4.89 -16.60 18.26
C GLU A 186 -5.76 -16.24 19.46
N TYR A 187 -6.20 -14.99 19.51
CA TYR A 187 -7.13 -14.56 20.56
C TYR A 187 -8.51 -15.17 20.33
N GLU A 188 -8.98 -15.23 19.05
CA GLU A 188 -10.22 -15.91 18.70
C GLU A 188 -10.17 -17.41 19.07
N ASN A 189 -9.06 -18.10 18.77
CA ASN A 189 -8.88 -19.51 19.13
C ASN A 189 -8.76 -19.75 20.64
N LYS A 190 -8.12 -18.85 21.39
CA LYS A 190 -8.09 -18.91 22.87
C LYS A 190 -9.46 -18.65 23.46
N ILE A 191 -10.22 -17.69 22.92
CA ILE A 191 -11.61 -17.42 23.37
C ILE A 191 -12.51 -18.63 23.11
N ILE A 192 -12.34 -19.32 21.99
CA ILE A 192 -13.14 -20.50 21.63
C ILE A 192 -12.77 -21.70 22.49
N ASN A 193 -11.49 -21.91 22.80
CA ASN A 193 -11.01 -23.10 23.50
C ASN A 193 -11.04 -22.98 25.04
N ASP A 194 -10.76 -21.79 25.58
CA ASP A 194 -10.58 -21.60 27.03
C ASP A 194 -11.63 -20.69 27.69
N ASN A 195 -12.58 -20.12 26.94
CA ASN A 195 -13.53 -19.09 27.41
C ASN A 195 -12.85 -17.90 28.15
N SER A 196 -11.55 -17.76 28.05
CA SER A 196 -10.79 -16.68 28.70
C SER A 196 -10.34 -15.67 27.66
N ARG A 197 -10.86 -14.45 27.74
CA ARG A 197 -10.31 -13.33 26.98
C ARG A 197 -8.95 -12.96 27.58
N PRO A 198 -7.87 -12.84 26.78
CA PRO A 198 -6.63 -12.33 27.29
C PRO A 198 -6.84 -10.92 27.86
N SER A 199 -6.17 -10.61 28.95
CA SER A 199 -6.24 -9.28 29.54
C SER A 199 -5.61 -8.26 28.58
N SER A 200 -6.04 -6.99 28.63
CA SER A 200 -5.41 -5.92 27.85
C SER A 200 -3.90 -5.86 28.09
N GLN A 201 -3.44 -6.13 29.32
CA GLN A 201 -2.01 -6.14 29.65
C GLN A 201 -1.23 -7.26 28.97
N GLU A 202 -1.83 -8.42 28.73
CA GLU A 202 -1.19 -9.51 27.98
C GLU A 202 -1.06 -9.17 26.50
N ILE A 203 -2.09 -8.53 25.93
CA ILE A 203 -2.07 -8.04 24.54
C ILE A 203 -0.99 -6.98 24.36
N ASP A 204 -0.94 -5.98 25.25
CA ASP A 204 0.05 -4.91 25.21
C ASP A 204 1.49 -5.45 25.34
N LYS A 205 1.69 -6.43 26.22
CA LYS A 205 2.98 -7.10 26.36
C LYS A 205 3.41 -7.84 25.11
N GLN A 206 2.50 -8.55 24.45
CA GLN A 206 2.81 -9.28 23.23
C GLN A 206 3.14 -8.32 22.07
N ILE A 207 2.42 -7.22 21.94
CA ILE A 207 2.72 -6.17 20.96
C ILE A 207 4.11 -5.60 21.21
N LEU A 208 4.46 -5.32 22.46
CA LEU A 208 5.80 -4.83 22.84
C LEU A 208 6.89 -5.84 22.48
N ASP A 209 6.68 -7.13 22.79
CA ASP A 209 7.63 -8.19 22.45
C ASP A 209 7.85 -8.29 20.94
N ASN A 210 6.80 -8.13 20.14
CA ASN A 210 6.89 -8.10 18.67
C ASN A 210 7.70 -6.89 18.18
N TYR A 211 7.51 -5.71 18.78
CA TYR A 211 8.33 -4.54 18.47
C TYR A 211 9.79 -4.75 18.82
N ILE A 212 10.10 -5.40 19.94
CA ILE A 212 11.49 -5.73 20.32
C ILE A 212 12.13 -6.62 19.24
N VAL A 213 11.43 -7.65 18.77
CA VAL A 213 11.95 -8.53 17.71
C VAL A 213 12.13 -7.77 16.39
N LEU A 214 11.18 -6.92 16.01
CA LEU A 214 11.30 -6.06 14.84
C LEU A 214 12.50 -5.11 14.95
N ASN A 215 12.69 -4.48 16.10
CA ASN A 215 13.82 -3.59 16.34
C ASN A 215 15.16 -4.29 16.22
N ASN A 216 15.28 -5.49 16.77
CA ASN A 216 16.49 -6.28 16.66
C ASN A 216 16.80 -6.64 15.20
N PHE A 217 15.77 -7.01 14.42
CA PHE A 217 15.90 -7.29 12.99
C PHE A 217 16.34 -6.03 12.22
N LEU A 218 15.65 -4.91 12.42
CA LEU A 218 15.97 -3.64 11.74
C LEU A 218 17.36 -3.14 12.10
N ASN A 219 17.74 -3.20 13.38
CA ASN A 219 19.07 -2.82 13.85
C ASN A 219 20.16 -3.66 13.16
N PHE A 220 19.91 -4.96 13.03
CA PHE A 220 20.87 -5.85 12.41
C PHE A 220 21.10 -5.54 10.92
N ILE A 221 20.03 -5.36 10.13
CA ILE A 221 20.15 -5.09 8.69
C ILE A 221 20.55 -3.64 8.38
N SER A 222 20.23 -2.68 9.24
CA SER A 222 20.60 -1.27 9.08
C SER A 222 22.12 -1.02 9.10
N ASN A 223 22.92 -1.96 9.62
CA ASN A 223 24.37 -1.89 9.54
C ASN A 223 24.93 -2.12 8.13
N TYR A 224 24.11 -2.64 7.23
CA TYR A 224 24.52 -3.05 5.88
C TYR A 224 23.87 -2.26 4.76
N ILE A 225 22.61 -1.82 4.95
CA ILE A 225 21.82 -1.23 3.89
C ILE A 225 20.80 -0.24 4.43
N ILE A 226 20.39 0.72 3.60
CA ILE A 226 19.33 1.70 3.88
C ILE A 226 17.99 0.98 3.86
N ILE A 227 17.14 1.28 4.86
CA ILE A 227 15.81 0.71 5.02
C ILE A 227 14.78 1.83 5.04
N ASP A 228 13.76 1.72 4.19
CA ASP A 228 12.55 2.52 4.28
C ASP A 228 11.44 1.64 4.87
N LEU A 229 10.91 2.01 6.04
CA LEU A 229 9.85 1.27 6.72
C LEU A 229 8.52 2.04 6.58
N MET A 230 7.56 1.43 5.88
CA MET A 230 6.20 1.96 5.71
C MET A 230 5.30 1.48 6.84
N PRO A 231 4.42 2.33 7.38
CA PRO A 231 3.36 1.91 8.28
C PRO A 231 2.25 1.14 7.54
N SER A 232 1.45 0.40 8.29
CA SER A 232 0.26 -0.28 7.79
C SER A 232 -0.79 -0.43 8.90
N SER A 233 -1.91 -1.09 8.61
CA SER A 233 -3.03 -1.25 9.54
C SER A 233 -2.74 -2.10 10.77
N ASP A 234 -1.67 -2.88 10.78
CA ASP A 234 -1.23 -3.71 11.91
C ASP A 234 -0.32 -2.97 12.89
N THR A 235 0.20 -1.81 12.51
CA THR A 235 0.87 -0.92 13.43
C THR A 235 -0.19 -0.09 14.15
N ASN A 236 -0.48 -0.41 15.40
CA ASN A 236 -1.57 0.21 16.19
C ASN A 236 -1.48 1.74 16.35
N ASP A 237 -0.39 2.35 15.92
CA ASP A 237 -0.12 3.76 16.13
C ASP A 237 -0.90 4.70 15.21
N ASN A 238 -1.40 4.22 14.08
CA ASN A 238 -1.96 5.11 13.07
C ASN A 238 -3.01 4.42 12.19
N LEU A 239 -4.24 4.35 12.70
CA LEU A 239 -5.37 3.73 12.00
C LEU A 239 -5.98 4.65 10.92
N LEU A 240 -5.62 5.93 10.91
CA LEU A 240 -6.18 6.92 9.98
C LEU A 240 -5.28 7.05 8.74
N TYR A 241 -5.89 7.09 7.59
CA TYR A 241 -5.20 7.24 6.30
C TYR A 241 -5.21 8.73 5.86
N PRO A 242 -4.19 9.28 5.21
CA PRO A 242 -2.85 8.71 5.04
C PRO A 242 -2.13 8.52 6.38
N GLN A 243 -1.31 7.46 6.46
CA GLN A 243 -0.61 7.15 7.69
C GLN A 243 0.69 7.93 7.77
N ASN A 244 0.89 8.63 8.87
CA ASN A 244 2.16 9.28 9.16
C ASN A 244 3.26 8.24 9.40
N PRO A 245 4.55 8.61 9.24
CA PRO A 245 5.66 7.76 9.63
C PRO A 245 5.51 7.25 11.07
N LEU A 246 5.93 6.02 11.33
CA LEU A 246 5.93 5.44 12.68
C LEU A 246 6.73 6.33 13.64
N ASN A 247 6.30 6.37 14.89
CA ASN A 247 7.00 7.19 15.89
C ASN A 247 8.40 6.58 16.19
N LYS A 248 9.42 7.41 16.17
CA LYS A 248 10.80 7.00 16.49
C LYS A 248 10.93 6.41 17.89
N LEU A 249 10.07 6.81 18.83
CA LEU A 249 10.08 6.30 20.20
C LEU A 249 9.77 4.80 20.28
N LEU A 250 9.01 4.24 19.33
CA LEU A 250 8.77 2.79 19.26
C LEU A 250 10.05 1.97 19.08
N PHE A 251 11.08 2.62 18.58
CA PHE A 251 12.37 2.03 18.28
C PHE A 251 13.47 2.47 19.26
N SER A 252 13.14 3.21 20.36
CA SER A 252 14.13 3.96 21.16
C SER A 252 14.80 3.17 22.29
N GLU A 253 14.17 2.17 22.88
CA GLU A 253 14.73 1.51 24.07
C GLU A 253 15.93 0.59 23.80
N ASN A 254 16.03 0.05 22.60
CA ASN A 254 17.19 -0.75 22.17
C ASN A 254 18.10 -0.02 21.16
N VAL A 255 17.82 1.25 20.90
CA VAL A 255 18.27 1.99 19.72
C VAL A 255 19.44 2.92 20.00
N LYS A 256 20.15 2.75 21.09
CA LYS A 256 21.46 3.45 21.24
C LYS A 256 22.40 3.21 20.05
N ASN A 257 22.10 2.25 19.20
CA ASN A 257 22.92 1.81 18.07
C ASN A 257 22.24 1.84 16.69
N ILE A 258 20.92 2.14 16.56
CA ILE A 258 20.37 2.31 15.20
C ILE A 258 20.91 3.62 14.61
N ASN A 259 21.61 3.48 13.52
CA ASN A 259 22.02 4.60 12.72
C ASN A 259 20.79 5.17 12.01
N TYR A 260 20.13 6.18 12.57
CA TYR A 260 18.96 6.85 11.96
C TYR A 260 19.23 7.48 10.60
N HIS A 261 20.46 7.51 10.15
CA HIS A 261 20.78 7.88 8.77
C HIS A 261 20.51 6.74 7.78
N VAL A 262 20.22 5.54 8.28
CA VAL A 262 20.03 4.34 7.46
C VAL A 262 18.60 3.78 7.58
N LEU A 263 17.90 4.00 8.70
CA LEU A 263 16.49 3.65 8.88
C LEU A 263 15.61 4.88 8.68
N ASN A 264 14.88 4.90 7.58
CA ASN A 264 13.89 5.93 7.28
C ASN A 264 12.50 5.41 7.62
N LEU A 265 11.82 6.08 8.54
CA LEU A 265 10.40 5.86 8.79
C LEU A 265 9.63 6.74 7.80
N VAL A 266 8.87 6.11 6.91
CA VAL A 266 8.19 6.79 5.80
C VAL A 266 6.68 6.73 5.96
N SER A 267 5.93 7.55 5.23
CA SER A 267 4.46 7.60 5.27
C SER A 267 3.83 6.49 4.43
N ASN A 268 2.53 6.30 4.59
CA ASN A 268 1.67 5.53 3.69
C ASN A 268 0.47 6.41 3.28
N PRO A 269 0.35 6.81 2.00
CA PRO A 269 1.20 6.49 0.85
C PRO A 269 2.62 7.05 0.95
N TYR A 270 3.57 6.37 0.29
CA TYR A 270 4.97 6.76 0.21
C TYR A 270 5.30 7.29 -1.18
N PHE A 271 5.74 8.55 -1.24
CA PHE A 271 6.13 9.25 -2.46
C PHE A 271 7.62 9.54 -2.41
N PHE A 272 8.37 9.10 -3.43
CA PHE A 272 9.80 9.39 -3.49
C PHE A 272 10.33 9.40 -4.91
N LYS A 273 11.48 10.06 -5.11
CA LYS A 273 12.20 10.09 -6.38
C LYS A 273 13.59 9.46 -6.21
N ILE A 274 14.00 8.65 -7.18
CA ILE A 274 15.36 8.09 -7.25
C ILE A 274 16.03 8.62 -8.50
N LYS A 275 17.26 9.10 -8.34
CA LYS A 275 18.09 9.46 -9.48
C LYS A 275 18.54 8.20 -10.21
N SER A 276 18.08 8.01 -11.42
CA SER A 276 18.61 7.10 -12.44
C SER A 276 19.74 7.79 -13.19
N GLN A 277 20.38 7.13 -14.14
CA GLN A 277 21.57 7.67 -14.82
C GLN A 277 21.39 9.10 -15.36
N ASN A 278 20.25 9.40 -15.97
CA ASN A 278 19.99 10.69 -16.62
C ASN A 278 18.77 11.45 -16.06
N GLU A 279 17.85 10.76 -15.37
CA GLU A 279 16.56 11.30 -14.96
C GLU A 279 16.17 10.84 -13.56
N PHE A 280 15.16 11.50 -12.97
CA PHE A 280 14.56 11.06 -11.72
C PHE A 280 13.37 10.17 -12.02
N LYS A 281 13.36 8.96 -11.47
CA LYS A 281 12.17 8.10 -11.44
C LYS A 281 11.34 8.37 -10.21
N TYR A 282 10.05 8.62 -10.43
CA TYR A 282 9.07 8.89 -9.39
C TYR A 282 8.29 7.64 -9.01
N PHE A 283 8.26 7.35 -7.72
CA PHE A 283 7.61 6.17 -7.17
C PHE A 283 6.45 6.56 -6.27
N ILE A 284 5.36 5.80 -6.36
CA ILE A 284 4.26 5.81 -5.40
C ILE A 284 4.13 4.41 -4.80
N GLY A 285 4.08 4.32 -3.47
CA GLY A 285 3.88 3.07 -2.74
C GLY A 285 2.70 3.14 -1.78
N THR A 286 1.95 2.05 -1.67
CA THR A 286 0.88 1.90 -0.67
C THR A 286 1.01 0.57 0.07
N SER A 287 0.59 0.54 1.34
CA SER A 287 0.58 -0.68 2.15
C SER A 287 -0.62 -1.58 1.88
N GLY A 288 -1.47 -1.25 0.89
CA GLY A 288 -2.51 -2.12 0.34
C GLY A 288 -3.91 -1.93 0.92
N GLU A 289 -4.09 -1.12 1.97
CA GLU A 289 -5.40 -0.88 2.60
C GLU A 289 -6.39 -0.26 1.60
N ASN A 290 -5.94 0.71 0.83
CA ASN A 290 -6.74 1.36 -0.21
C ASN A 290 -7.18 0.35 -1.29
N ILE A 291 -6.30 -0.53 -1.73
CA ILE A 291 -6.61 -1.58 -2.71
C ILE A 291 -7.64 -2.55 -2.13
N LYS A 292 -7.43 -2.99 -0.88
CA LYS A 292 -8.33 -3.91 -0.19
C LYS A 292 -9.75 -3.35 -0.08
N ILE A 293 -9.89 -2.08 0.29
CA ILE A 293 -11.21 -1.47 0.45
C ILE A 293 -11.91 -1.26 -0.90
N ILE A 294 -11.19 -0.81 -1.93
CA ILE A 294 -11.75 -0.65 -3.27
C ILE A 294 -12.23 -2.00 -3.82
N LYS A 295 -11.48 -3.08 -3.58
CA LYS A 295 -11.86 -4.44 -3.98
C LYS A 295 -13.21 -4.89 -3.40
N GLN A 296 -13.54 -4.46 -2.18
CA GLN A 296 -14.80 -4.83 -1.52
C GLN A 296 -16.03 -4.14 -2.13
N TYR A 297 -15.85 -2.98 -2.77
CA TYR A 297 -16.95 -2.15 -3.29
C TYR A 297 -17.00 -2.05 -4.82
N SER A 298 -16.13 -2.77 -5.51
CA SER A 298 -16.06 -2.79 -6.97
C SER A 298 -16.01 -4.22 -7.51
N CYS A 299 -16.17 -4.37 -8.82
CA CYS A 299 -16.08 -5.67 -9.51
C CYS A 299 -14.64 -6.15 -9.72
N TYR A 300 -13.64 -5.34 -9.35
CA TYR A 300 -12.25 -5.66 -9.58
C TYR A 300 -11.74 -6.69 -8.58
N ASN A 301 -11.29 -7.85 -9.08
CA ASN A 301 -10.71 -8.91 -8.27
C ASN A 301 -9.18 -8.90 -8.26
N ASN A 302 -8.56 -8.18 -9.21
CA ASN A 302 -7.11 -8.12 -9.36
C ASN A 302 -6.59 -6.76 -8.85
N ASN A 303 -5.54 -6.77 -8.04
CA ASN A 303 -4.92 -5.57 -7.51
C ASN A 303 -4.40 -4.65 -8.62
N ILE A 304 -3.83 -5.21 -9.70
CA ILE A 304 -3.32 -4.42 -10.84
C ILE A 304 -4.43 -3.62 -11.50
N ASP A 305 -5.64 -4.18 -11.65
CA ASP A 305 -6.76 -3.46 -12.26
C ASP A 305 -7.22 -2.30 -11.39
N ILE A 306 -7.22 -2.46 -10.06
CA ILE A 306 -7.51 -1.37 -9.12
C ILE A 306 -6.44 -0.29 -9.21
N MET A 307 -5.16 -0.67 -9.28
CA MET A 307 -4.05 0.27 -9.43
C MET A 307 -4.15 1.08 -10.73
N LYS A 308 -4.55 0.45 -11.85
CA LYS A 308 -4.84 1.16 -13.11
C LYS A 308 -5.95 2.19 -12.90
N LYS A 309 -7.03 1.79 -12.24
CA LYS A 309 -8.16 2.67 -11.97
C LYS A 309 -7.79 3.84 -11.06
N ASN A 310 -7.00 3.62 -10.03
CA ASN A 310 -6.49 4.70 -9.18
C ASN A 310 -5.72 5.77 -10.00
N LEU A 311 -4.92 5.34 -10.97
CA LEU A 311 -4.21 6.24 -11.86
C LEU A 311 -5.14 6.96 -12.85
N GLU A 312 -6.16 6.26 -13.38
CA GLU A 312 -7.18 6.85 -14.25
C GLU A 312 -8.05 7.87 -13.50
N TRP A 313 -8.43 7.56 -12.26
CA TRP A 313 -9.20 8.46 -11.39
C TRP A 313 -8.34 9.58 -10.79
N ARG A 314 -7.01 9.49 -10.92
CA ARG A 314 -6.06 10.42 -10.31
C ARG A 314 -6.19 10.51 -8.79
N HIS A 315 -6.56 9.38 -8.14
CA HIS A 315 -6.78 9.34 -6.70
C HIS A 315 -6.47 7.96 -6.12
N LEU A 316 -5.66 7.91 -5.06
CA LEU A 316 -5.25 6.64 -4.45
C LEU A 316 -6.37 5.93 -3.70
N CYS A 317 -7.35 6.67 -3.15
CA CYS A 317 -8.47 6.09 -2.42
C CYS A 317 -9.71 7.00 -2.46
N PRO A 318 -10.41 7.12 -3.62
CA PRO A 318 -11.55 8.04 -3.74
C PRO A 318 -12.71 7.68 -2.81
N ILE A 319 -12.83 6.43 -2.41
CA ILE A 319 -13.89 5.93 -1.53
C ILE A 319 -13.81 6.43 -0.08
N SER A 320 -12.69 7.07 0.29
CA SER A 320 -12.52 7.73 1.59
C SER A 320 -13.26 9.08 1.61
N PRO A 321 -13.73 9.58 2.80
CA PRO A 321 -13.61 9.00 4.15
C PRO A 321 -14.67 7.95 4.48
N ASN A 322 -15.63 7.68 3.59
CA ASN A 322 -16.83 6.91 3.90
C ASN A 322 -16.54 5.44 4.31
N TYR A 323 -15.44 4.88 3.85
CA TYR A 323 -15.12 3.46 4.01
C TYR A 323 -13.70 3.20 4.51
N LEU A 324 -12.82 4.20 4.41
CA LEU A 324 -11.49 4.20 5.00
C LEU A 324 -11.34 5.49 5.80
N ASN A 325 -11.08 5.36 7.09
CA ASN A 325 -10.99 6.51 7.98
C ASN A 325 -9.83 7.42 7.55
N LEU A 326 -10.12 8.72 7.43
CA LEU A 326 -9.15 9.74 7.08
C LEU A 326 -8.83 10.65 8.26
N TYR A 327 -7.60 11.19 8.25
CA TYR A 327 -7.30 12.41 9.01
C TYR A 327 -8.08 13.59 8.48
N SER A 328 -8.49 14.48 9.38
CA SER A 328 -8.96 15.80 8.98
C SER A 328 -7.80 16.59 8.42
N PHE A 329 -7.94 17.14 7.21
CA PHE A 329 -6.92 17.96 6.58
C PHE A 329 -7.24 19.43 6.82
N ASP A 330 -6.28 20.18 7.35
CA ASP A 330 -6.37 21.64 7.45
C ASP A 330 -6.03 22.35 6.13
N ASN A 331 -5.41 21.62 5.20
CA ASN A 331 -4.99 22.14 3.91
C ASN A 331 -6.08 21.96 2.85
N GLN A 332 -6.17 22.91 1.93
CA GLN A 332 -7.14 22.90 0.82
C GLN A 332 -6.90 21.79 -0.21
N THR A 333 -5.85 20.98 -0.06
CA THR A 333 -5.48 19.94 -1.02
C THR A 333 -5.57 18.55 -0.38
N ASP A 334 -6.27 17.64 -1.05
CA ASP A 334 -6.34 16.23 -0.68
C ASP A 334 -4.98 15.54 -0.92
N PRO A 335 -4.34 14.97 0.11
CA PRO A 335 -3.04 14.32 -0.02
C PRO A 335 -3.09 12.99 -0.80
N LEU A 336 -4.28 12.45 -1.08
CA LEU A 336 -4.46 11.22 -1.84
C LEU A 336 -4.60 11.45 -3.35
N LEU A 337 -4.65 12.72 -3.79
CA LEU A 337 -4.67 13.06 -5.21
C LEU A 337 -3.33 12.75 -5.86
N ILE A 338 -3.37 12.07 -7.01
CA ILE A 338 -2.20 11.81 -7.85
C ILE A 338 -2.03 13.00 -8.79
N GLN A 339 -1.26 13.98 -8.35
CA GLN A 339 -1.00 15.20 -9.14
C GLN A 339 -0.10 14.90 -10.34
N GLU A 340 1.00 14.16 -10.11
CA GLU A 340 1.95 13.69 -11.12
C GLU A 340 1.84 12.17 -11.26
N LEU A 341 1.76 11.67 -12.49
CA LEU A 341 1.78 10.22 -12.71
C LEU A 341 3.16 9.65 -12.34
N PRO A 342 3.22 8.56 -11.57
CA PRO A 342 4.49 7.93 -11.22
C PRO A 342 5.11 7.21 -12.42
N ASP A 343 6.40 6.89 -12.34
CA ASP A 343 7.05 5.92 -13.21
C ASP A 343 6.81 4.49 -12.69
N VAL A 344 6.70 4.35 -11.37
CA VAL A 344 6.45 3.07 -10.71
C VAL A 344 5.40 3.25 -9.62
N TYR A 345 4.34 2.45 -9.66
CA TYR A 345 3.36 2.34 -8.58
C TYR A 345 3.43 0.92 -8.01
N PHE A 346 3.69 0.80 -6.72
CA PHE A 346 3.75 -0.49 -6.02
C PHE A 346 2.79 -0.54 -4.84
N THR A 347 2.31 -1.72 -4.53
CA THR A 347 1.45 -1.98 -3.38
C THR A 347 1.78 -3.30 -2.72
N SER A 348 1.59 -3.36 -1.40
CA SER A 348 1.54 -4.63 -0.67
C SER A 348 0.31 -5.43 -1.08
N SER A 349 0.42 -6.74 -1.02
CA SER A 349 -0.68 -7.66 -1.30
C SER A 349 -0.67 -8.83 -0.31
N ASN A 350 -1.84 -9.34 0.03
CA ASN A 350 -1.97 -10.61 0.75
C ASN A 350 -1.98 -11.82 -0.21
N GLU A 351 -1.77 -11.57 -1.51
CA GLU A 351 -1.71 -12.60 -2.54
C GLU A 351 -0.34 -13.30 -2.54
N ILE A 352 -0.32 -14.52 -3.04
CA ILE A 352 0.90 -15.35 -3.12
C ILE A 352 1.75 -14.94 -4.32
N GLU A 353 1.09 -14.48 -5.40
CA GLU A 353 1.74 -14.19 -6.66
C GLU A 353 2.18 -12.73 -6.76
N PHE A 354 3.39 -12.54 -7.23
CA PHE A 354 3.86 -11.24 -7.69
C PHE A 354 3.21 -10.93 -9.04
N LYS A 355 2.60 -9.74 -9.16
CA LYS A 355 2.04 -9.27 -10.43
C LYS A 355 2.76 -7.99 -10.85
N TYR A 356 3.14 -7.96 -12.12
CA TYR A 356 3.87 -6.88 -12.74
C TYR A 356 3.25 -6.56 -14.09
N GLU A 357 2.98 -5.29 -14.37
CA GLU A 357 2.44 -4.86 -15.64
C GLU A 357 3.00 -3.49 -16.03
N LYS A 358 3.26 -3.30 -17.32
CA LYS A 358 3.60 -2.01 -17.91
C LYS A 358 2.37 -1.48 -18.63
N ILE A 359 1.94 -0.27 -18.27
CA ILE A 359 0.79 0.39 -18.88
C ILE A 359 1.18 1.74 -19.45
N ILE A 360 0.33 2.30 -20.29
CA ILE A 360 0.51 3.67 -20.81
C ILE A 360 -0.74 4.48 -20.44
N ILE A 361 -0.53 5.57 -19.70
CA ILE A 361 -1.58 6.55 -19.36
C ILE A 361 -1.05 7.93 -19.73
N ASP A 362 -1.84 8.70 -20.49
CA ASP A 362 -1.49 10.05 -20.93
C ASP A 362 -0.08 10.13 -21.56
N ASN A 363 0.26 9.17 -22.42
CA ASN A 363 1.55 9.00 -23.11
C ASN A 363 2.75 8.68 -22.17
N LYS A 364 2.53 8.48 -20.87
CA LYS A 364 3.56 8.06 -19.94
C LYS A 364 3.48 6.56 -19.70
N GLN A 365 4.62 5.86 -19.85
CA GLN A 365 4.74 4.46 -19.44
C GLN A 365 4.87 4.39 -17.93
N ILE A 366 4.06 3.54 -17.31
CA ILE A 366 3.99 3.34 -15.86
C ILE A 366 4.12 1.85 -15.56
N ILE A 367 4.89 1.54 -14.54
CA ILE A 367 5.08 0.17 -14.05
C ILE A 367 4.21 -0.02 -12.82
N LEU A 368 3.39 -1.06 -12.84
CA LEU A 368 2.56 -1.49 -11.71
C LEU A 368 3.15 -2.76 -11.09
N MET A 369 3.29 -2.78 -9.77
CA MET A 369 3.78 -3.93 -9.02
C MET A 369 2.88 -4.23 -7.82
N SER A 370 2.23 -5.39 -7.82
CA SER A 370 1.56 -5.97 -6.66
C SER A 370 2.50 -6.99 -6.01
N LEU A 371 3.02 -6.65 -4.84
CA LEU A 371 4.09 -7.41 -4.16
C LEU A 371 3.50 -8.64 -3.46
N PRO A 372 4.17 -9.80 -3.49
CA PRO A 372 3.70 -11.02 -2.84
C PRO A 372 3.82 -10.91 -1.31
N ASP A 373 2.98 -11.63 -0.58
CA ASP A 373 3.07 -11.74 0.88
C ASP A 373 4.31 -12.58 1.27
N PHE A 374 5.33 -11.92 1.80
CA PHE A 374 6.59 -12.56 2.20
C PHE A 374 6.38 -13.58 3.31
N SER A 375 5.50 -13.31 4.28
CA SER A 375 5.24 -14.23 5.38
C SER A 375 4.68 -15.58 4.93
N LYS A 376 4.01 -15.61 3.77
CA LYS A 376 3.42 -16.84 3.20
C LYS A 376 4.31 -17.50 2.17
N THR A 377 5.10 -16.72 1.43
CA THR A 377 5.78 -17.17 0.22
C THR A 377 7.28 -17.22 0.33
N ALA A 378 7.85 -16.56 1.34
CA ALA A 378 9.29 -16.30 1.45
C ALA A 378 9.89 -15.63 0.19
N LYS A 379 9.05 -14.90 -0.58
CA LYS A 379 9.46 -14.23 -1.81
C LYS A 379 9.60 -12.74 -1.61
N CYS A 380 10.68 -12.17 -2.10
CA CYS A 380 10.86 -10.72 -2.22
C CYS A 380 11.18 -10.34 -3.67
N VAL A 381 10.99 -9.06 -3.99
CA VAL A 381 11.14 -8.55 -5.36
C VAL A 381 12.35 -7.64 -5.43
N LEU A 382 13.31 -8.01 -6.25
CA LEU A 382 14.48 -7.19 -6.59
C LEU A 382 14.20 -6.44 -7.88
N TYR A 383 13.98 -5.14 -7.79
CA TYR A 383 13.67 -4.29 -8.94
C TYR A 383 14.88 -3.49 -9.39
N ASP A 384 15.23 -3.62 -10.67
CA ASP A 384 16.27 -2.83 -11.36
C ASP A 384 15.62 -1.56 -11.89
N TYR A 385 15.86 -0.44 -11.19
CA TYR A 385 15.26 0.84 -11.56
C TYR A 385 15.97 1.52 -12.76
N GLU A 386 17.10 1.00 -13.23
CA GLU A 386 17.74 1.49 -14.45
C GLU A 386 17.12 0.85 -15.70
N ASN A 387 16.85 -0.47 -15.65
CA ASN A 387 16.42 -1.25 -16.82
C ASN A 387 14.92 -1.62 -16.78
N ASP A 388 14.17 -1.16 -15.79
CA ASP A 388 12.73 -1.48 -15.62
C ASP A 388 12.46 -2.98 -15.67
N SER A 389 13.29 -3.74 -14.97
CA SER A 389 13.21 -5.19 -14.88
C SER A 389 13.20 -5.66 -13.43
N TYR A 390 12.75 -6.88 -13.20
CA TYR A 390 12.67 -7.43 -11.85
C TYR A 390 13.21 -8.85 -11.79
N LYS A 391 13.55 -9.28 -10.57
CA LYS A 391 13.85 -10.67 -10.22
C LYS A 391 13.13 -10.99 -8.93
N ILE A 392 12.61 -12.22 -8.85
CA ILE A 392 12.02 -12.75 -7.62
C ILE A 392 13.09 -13.55 -6.91
N ILE A 393 13.32 -13.24 -5.65
CA ILE A 393 14.20 -13.99 -4.76
C ILE A 393 13.31 -14.79 -3.84
N GLU A 394 13.47 -16.09 -3.83
CA GLU A 394 12.73 -17.04 -2.99
C GLU A 394 13.69 -17.71 -2.02
N PHE A 395 13.39 -17.68 -0.73
CA PHE A 395 14.17 -18.30 0.32
C PHE A 395 13.58 -19.67 0.65
N ASN A 396 14.24 -20.71 0.21
CA ASN A 396 13.82 -22.08 0.46
C ASN A 396 14.78 -22.77 1.42
N PHE A 397 14.22 -23.46 2.42
CA PHE A 397 14.99 -24.46 3.16
C PHE A 397 15.11 -25.72 2.30
N LYS A 398 16.32 -26.17 2.07
CA LYS A 398 16.55 -27.60 1.80
C LYS A 398 16.47 -28.29 3.15
N VAL A 399 15.35 -28.98 3.40
CA VAL A 399 15.22 -29.95 4.50
C VAL A 399 16.23 -31.09 4.25
#